data_23478f0affb3cda27df8823fd09689fd
#
_entry.id   23478f0affb3cda27df8823fd09689fd
#
_cell.length_a   1.000
_cell.length_b   1.000
_cell.length_c   1.000
_cell.angle_alpha   90.00
_cell.angle_beta   90.00
_cell.angle_gamma   90.00
#
_symmetry.space_group_name_H-M   'P 1'
#
loop_
_entity.id
_entity.type
_entity.pdbx_description
1 polymer ?
#
loop_
_entity_poly.entity_id
_entity_poly.type
_entity_poly.pdbx_seq_one_letter_code
_entity_poly.pdbx_strand_id
1 'polypeptide(L)'
;LLASGQPLWIYDSPISHKKGMLNPHLMKVYDELFDKAEKAVANDKVLLERVQLSRLPLQYSQLEIARTEAGSDKQKSRELLELFEQRTAQFGVKSLNERNNPPAEYCVLYRKRFLPQNEKSLAAGAKVEWISKPEAKYQTIADEALTDELYGGTTYVESWVGWEGRDAEFILDLGEEKSFSRIETDFLHQLGAWVLLPKSVTYFVSS
;
A
#
# COMPACT_ATOMS: atom_id res chain seq x y z
N LEU A 1 19.56 -13.99 6.14
CA LEU A 1 18.16 -14.45 6.28
C LEU A 1 18.06 -15.65 7.22
N LEU A 2 18.75 -16.76 6.95
CA LEU A 2 18.72 -17.94 7.83
C LEU A 2 19.17 -17.66 9.27
N ALA A 3 20.08 -16.71 9.45
CA ALA A 3 20.57 -16.30 10.79
C ALA A 3 19.58 -15.42 11.57
N SER A 4 18.55 -14.85 10.93
CA SER A 4 17.59 -13.97 11.60
C SER A 4 16.56 -14.73 12.45
N GLY A 5 16.42 -16.04 12.26
CA GLY A 5 15.40 -16.86 12.93
C GLY A 5 13.96 -16.51 12.57
N GLN A 6 13.76 -15.64 11.57
CA GLN A 6 12.42 -15.25 11.14
C GLN A 6 11.82 -16.29 10.19
N PRO A 7 10.56 -16.69 10.39
CA PRO A 7 9.90 -17.63 9.49
C PRO A 7 9.71 -16.98 8.11
N LEU A 8 9.97 -17.75 7.06
CA LEU A 8 9.64 -17.39 5.68
C LEU A 8 8.31 -18.06 5.34
N TRP A 9 7.27 -17.25 5.20
CA TRP A 9 5.94 -17.75 4.84
C TRP A 9 5.75 -17.67 3.32
N ILE A 10 5.38 -18.77 2.69
CA ILE A 10 5.21 -18.89 1.23
C ILE A 10 4.06 -18.00 0.72
N TYR A 11 3.02 -17.83 1.52
CA TYR A 11 1.80 -17.10 1.15
C TYR A 11 1.68 -15.74 1.82
N ASP A 12 2.79 -15.17 2.23
CA ASP A 12 2.79 -13.90 2.94
C ASP A 12 3.05 -12.71 2.01
N SER A 13 2.75 -11.51 2.50
CA SER A 13 2.91 -10.24 1.79
C SER A 13 4.23 -9.56 2.21
N PRO A 14 4.88 -8.78 1.34
CA PRO A 14 6.01 -7.93 1.75
C PRO A 14 5.71 -7.06 2.96
N ILE A 15 4.46 -6.63 3.13
CA ILE A 15 4.01 -5.77 4.23
C ILE A 15 4.22 -6.44 5.59
N SER A 16 3.97 -7.74 5.70
CA SER A 16 4.16 -8.50 6.94
C SER A 16 5.62 -8.53 7.40
N HIS A 17 6.55 -8.33 6.48
CA HIS A 17 8.00 -8.39 6.73
C HIS A 17 8.67 -7.01 6.84
N LYS A 18 7.90 -5.91 6.78
CA LYS A 18 8.44 -4.54 6.82
C LYS A 18 9.16 -4.17 8.12
N LYS A 19 8.93 -4.89 9.22
CA LYS A 19 9.69 -4.77 10.48
C LYS A 19 10.80 -5.80 10.63
N GLY A 20 10.87 -6.78 9.72
CA GLY A 20 11.84 -7.87 9.72
C GLY A 20 12.86 -7.76 8.58
N MET A 21 12.87 -8.76 7.70
CA MET A 21 13.81 -8.85 6.59
C MET A 21 13.65 -7.77 5.51
N LEU A 22 12.50 -7.09 5.46
CA LEU A 22 12.21 -5.98 4.56
C LEU A 22 12.11 -4.65 5.31
N ASN A 23 12.80 -4.50 6.46
CA ASN A 23 12.84 -3.23 7.15
C ASN A 23 13.59 -2.16 6.33
N PRO A 24 13.38 -0.87 6.58
CA PRO A 24 13.94 0.21 5.76
C PRO A 24 15.47 0.16 5.61
N HIS A 25 16.19 -0.27 6.64
CA HIS A 25 17.65 -0.39 6.60
C HIS A 25 18.07 -1.50 5.63
N LEU A 26 17.50 -2.70 5.77
CA LEU A 26 17.84 -3.84 4.89
C LEU A 26 17.40 -3.60 3.45
N MET A 27 16.24 -2.98 3.25
CA MET A 27 15.76 -2.60 1.90
C MET A 27 16.78 -1.67 1.19
N LYS A 28 17.33 -0.70 1.92
CA LYS A 28 18.40 0.16 1.40
C LYS A 28 19.66 -0.64 1.07
N VAL A 29 20.09 -1.55 1.95
CA VAL A 29 21.26 -2.42 1.69
C VAL A 29 21.04 -3.29 0.46
N TYR A 30 19.87 -3.88 0.30
CA TYR A 30 19.55 -4.70 -0.89
C TYR A 30 19.59 -3.85 -2.17
N ASP A 31 19.06 -2.65 -2.12
CA ASP A 31 19.04 -1.73 -3.28
C ASP A 31 20.46 -1.33 -3.69
N GLU A 32 21.31 -0.96 -2.73
CA GLU A 32 22.72 -0.67 -2.96
C GLU A 32 23.52 -1.86 -3.50
N LEU A 33 23.18 -3.09 -3.11
CA LEU A 33 23.78 -4.31 -3.66
C LEU A 33 23.39 -4.52 -5.12
N PHE A 34 22.12 -4.30 -5.47
CA PHE A 34 21.67 -4.35 -6.86
C PHE A 34 22.32 -3.24 -7.70
N ASP A 35 22.47 -2.01 -7.19
CA ASP A 35 23.17 -0.93 -7.89
C ASP A 35 24.62 -1.32 -8.20
N LYS A 36 25.33 -1.91 -7.24
CA LYS A 36 26.69 -2.41 -7.45
C LYS A 36 26.73 -3.53 -8.47
N ALA A 37 25.77 -4.45 -8.43
CA ALA A 37 25.70 -5.57 -9.37
C ALA A 37 25.38 -5.06 -10.80
N GLU A 38 24.40 -4.19 -10.98
CA GLU A 38 24.06 -3.59 -12.28
C GLU A 38 25.29 -2.84 -12.85
N LYS A 39 25.99 -2.07 -12.02
CA LYS A 39 27.22 -1.36 -12.41
C LYS A 39 28.36 -2.31 -12.83
N ALA A 40 28.54 -3.40 -12.08
CA ALA A 40 29.60 -4.37 -12.39
C ALA A 40 29.41 -5.08 -13.74
N VAL A 41 28.17 -5.26 -14.16
CA VAL A 41 27.81 -5.94 -15.42
C VAL A 41 27.30 -5.01 -16.52
N ALA A 42 27.48 -3.69 -16.38
CA ALA A 42 26.90 -2.68 -17.26
C ALA A 42 27.25 -2.88 -18.75
N ASN A 43 28.41 -3.46 -19.04
CA ASN A 43 28.89 -3.74 -20.40
C ASN A 43 28.47 -5.10 -20.96
N ASP A 44 27.80 -5.93 -20.15
CA ASP A 44 27.27 -7.22 -20.58
C ASP A 44 25.74 -7.16 -20.52
N LYS A 45 25.12 -6.98 -21.68
CA LYS A 45 23.66 -6.85 -21.79
C LYS A 45 22.91 -8.04 -21.17
N VAL A 46 23.41 -9.26 -21.40
CA VAL A 46 22.72 -10.48 -20.92
C VAL A 46 22.78 -10.56 -19.40
N LEU A 47 23.94 -10.29 -18.81
CA LEU A 47 24.09 -10.29 -17.35
C LEU A 47 23.33 -9.14 -16.71
N LEU A 48 23.34 -7.95 -17.32
CA LEU A 48 22.58 -6.80 -16.85
C LEU A 48 21.07 -7.10 -16.79
N GLU A 49 20.51 -7.66 -17.86
CA GLU A 49 19.10 -8.05 -17.90
C GLU A 49 18.75 -9.09 -16.82
N ARG A 50 19.63 -10.04 -16.54
CA ARG A 50 19.44 -11.02 -15.46
C ARG A 50 19.44 -10.36 -14.08
N VAL A 51 20.34 -9.43 -13.83
CA VAL A 51 20.39 -8.68 -12.55
C VAL A 51 19.13 -7.84 -12.40
N GLN A 52 18.72 -7.12 -13.43
CA GLN A 52 17.50 -6.30 -13.41
C GLN A 52 16.25 -7.13 -13.21
N LEU A 53 16.13 -8.30 -13.84
CA LEU A 53 15.04 -9.24 -13.61
C LEU A 53 15.02 -9.74 -12.16
N SER A 54 16.19 -10.05 -11.60
CA SER A 54 16.33 -10.48 -10.20
C SER A 54 16.00 -9.38 -9.19
N ARG A 55 16.05 -8.11 -9.58
CA ARG A 55 15.68 -6.95 -8.75
C ARG A 55 14.17 -6.72 -8.67
N LEU A 56 13.37 -7.26 -9.58
CA LEU A 56 11.93 -7.03 -9.61
C LEU A 56 11.19 -7.36 -8.30
N PRO A 57 11.48 -8.48 -7.60
CA PRO A 57 10.86 -8.76 -6.31
C PRO A 57 11.16 -7.71 -5.24
N LEU A 58 12.36 -7.10 -5.26
CA LEU A 58 12.70 -6.00 -4.37
C LEU A 58 11.89 -4.76 -4.71
N GLN A 59 11.79 -4.39 -5.98
CA GLN A 59 11.01 -3.23 -6.43
C GLN A 59 9.52 -3.39 -6.10
N TYR A 60 8.96 -4.58 -6.31
CA TYR A 60 7.60 -4.92 -5.88
C TYR A 60 7.43 -4.73 -4.37
N SER A 61 8.38 -5.24 -3.57
CA SER A 61 8.34 -5.11 -2.11
C SER A 61 8.44 -3.65 -1.66
N GLN A 62 9.25 -2.84 -2.33
CA GLN A 62 9.36 -1.40 -2.07
C GLN A 62 8.03 -0.68 -2.33
N LEU A 63 7.35 -0.98 -3.42
CA LEU A 63 6.04 -0.44 -3.75
C LEU A 63 4.99 -0.84 -2.69
N GLU A 64 4.92 -2.13 -2.37
CA GLU A 64 3.96 -2.65 -1.40
C GLU A 64 4.14 -2.04 0.00
N ILE A 65 5.38 -1.86 0.45
CA ILE A 65 5.67 -1.23 1.74
C ILE A 65 5.34 0.27 1.68
N ALA A 66 5.75 0.97 0.63
CA ALA A 66 5.54 2.41 0.50
C ALA A 66 4.06 2.81 0.58
N ARG A 67 3.15 2.00 0.03
CA ARG A 67 1.71 2.28 0.10
C ARG A 67 1.11 2.16 1.49
N THR A 68 1.83 1.57 2.45
CA THR A 68 1.39 1.39 3.84
C THR A 68 2.12 2.31 4.83
N GLU A 69 2.96 3.22 4.34
CA GLU A 69 3.73 4.13 5.18
C GLU A 69 3.19 5.55 5.02
N ALA A 70 2.59 6.09 6.09
CA ALA A 70 2.17 7.48 6.13
C ALA A 70 3.38 8.41 5.88
N GLY A 71 3.21 9.41 5.00
CA GLY A 71 4.29 10.32 4.62
C GLY A 71 5.30 9.73 3.63
N SER A 72 5.04 8.55 3.04
CA SER A 72 5.90 8.02 1.98
C SER A 72 5.98 9.02 0.80
N ASP A 73 7.18 9.09 0.18
CA ASP A 73 7.41 9.92 -0.98
C ASP A 73 6.65 9.38 -2.21
N LYS A 74 5.53 10.03 -2.51
CA LYS A 74 4.66 9.63 -3.64
C LYS A 74 5.34 9.81 -4.99
N GLN A 75 6.25 10.79 -5.13
CA GLN A 75 7.00 10.99 -6.37
C GLN A 75 7.98 9.85 -6.61
N LYS A 76 8.71 9.46 -5.58
CA LYS A 76 9.61 8.31 -5.63
C LYS A 76 8.85 7.01 -5.93
N SER A 77 7.65 6.87 -5.38
CA SER A 77 6.81 5.70 -5.66
C SER A 77 6.32 5.69 -7.12
N ARG A 78 6.04 6.86 -7.74
CA ARG A 78 5.71 6.95 -9.17
C ARG A 78 6.88 6.50 -10.05
N GLU A 79 8.06 7.05 -9.79
CA GLU A 79 9.29 6.71 -10.55
C GLU A 79 9.60 5.20 -10.45
N LEU A 80 9.48 4.64 -9.25
CA LEU A 80 9.68 3.21 -9.04
C LEU A 80 8.63 2.36 -9.76
N LEU A 81 7.36 2.79 -9.75
CA LEU A 81 6.27 2.09 -10.43
C LEU A 81 6.47 2.09 -11.95
N GLU A 82 6.88 3.22 -12.53
CA GLU A 82 7.19 3.35 -13.96
C GLU A 82 8.34 2.43 -14.35
N LEU A 83 9.41 2.41 -13.57
CA LEU A 83 10.54 1.52 -13.78
C LEU A 83 10.15 0.05 -13.68
N PHE A 84 9.32 -0.30 -12.68
CA PHE A 84 8.82 -1.66 -12.48
C PHE A 84 7.94 -2.10 -13.65
N GLU A 85 7.02 -1.26 -14.11
CA GLU A 85 6.16 -1.51 -15.27
C GLU A 85 6.99 -1.73 -16.56
N GLN A 86 7.95 -0.85 -16.81
CA GLN A 86 8.86 -0.96 -17.95
C GLN A 86 9.64 -2.29 -17.92
N ARG A 87 10.25 -2.63 -16.79
CA ARG A 87 11.05 -3.86 -16.65
C ARG A 87 10.20 -5.12 -16.75
N THR A 88 9.03 -5.15 -16.13
CA THR A 88 8.15 -6.32 -16.22
C THR A 88 7.65 -6.54 -17.64
N ALA A 89 7.36 -5.49 -18.40
CA ALA A 89 7.04 -5.56 -19.82
C ALA A 89 8.23 -6.03 -20.66
N GLN A 90 9.41 -5.43 -20.47
CA GLN A 90 10.65 -5.77 -21.17
C GLN A 90 11.01 -7.25 -21.01
N PHE A 91 10.88 -7.79 -19.80
CA PHE A 91 11.23 -9.18 -19.49
C PHE A 91 10.07 -10.16 -19.71
N GLY A 92 8.92 -9.70 -20.18
CA GLY A 92 7.77 -10.54 -20.48
C GLY A 92 7.19 -11.24 -19.23
N VAL A 93 7.25 -10.60 -18.06
CA VAL A 93 6.68 -11.15 -16.83
C VAL A 93 5.17 -11.25 -16.97
N LYS A 94 4.63 -12.46 -16.88
CA LYS A 94 3.20 -12.73 -17.08
C LYS A 94 2.37 -12.52 -15.83
N SER A 95 2.94 -12.85 -14.67
CA SER A 95 2.23 -12.79 -13.40
C SER A 95 3.20 -12.49 -12.27
N LEU A 96 2.74 -11.74 -11.27
CA LEU A 96 3.48 -11.43 -10.04
C LEU A 96 3.38 -12.55 -9.00
N ASN A 97 2.40 -13.43 -9.16
CA ASN A 97 2.18 -14.56 -8.27
C ASN A 97 1.48 -15.71 -9.02
N GLU A 98 1.30 -16.83 -8.34
CA GLU A 98 0.65 -18.03 -8.87
C GLU A 98 -0.87 -17.87 -9.15
N ARG A 99 -1.49 -16.79 -8.66
CA ARG A 99 -2.93 -16.51 -8.84
C ARG A 99 -3.23 -15.69 -10.09
N ASN A 100 -2.28 -15.63 -11.03
CA ASN A 100 -2.41 -14.88 -12.27
C ASN A 100 -2.70 -13.39 -12.05
N ASN A 101 -1.78 -12.70 -11.37
CA ASN A 101 -1.82 -11.26 -11.16
C ASN A 101 -0.88 -10.56 -12.16
N PRO A 102 -1.37 -10.07 -13.31
CA PRO A 102 -0.54 -9.45 -14.33
C PRO A 102 0.09 -8.15 -13.83
N PRO A 103 1.39 -7.90 -14.09
CA PRO A 103 2.05 -6.66 -13.68
C PRO A 103 1.36 -5.39 -14.18
N ALA A 104 0.83 -5.40 -15.41
CA ALA A 104 0.13 -4.25 -15.97
C ALA A 104 -1.13 -3.89 -15.17
N GLU A 105 -1.94 -4.88 -14.78
CA GLU A 105 -3.13 -4.65 -13.95
C GLU A 105 -2.76 -4.15 -12.57
N TYR A 106 -1.70 -4.71 -11.97
CA TYR A 106 -1.16 -4.23 -10.71
C TYR A 106 -0.74 -2.75 -10.80
N CYS A 107 0.01 -2.37 -11.84
CA CYS A 107 0.46 -0.99 -12.03
C CYS A 107 -0.70 0.00 -12.23
N VAL A 108 -1.73 -0.39 -12.99
CA VAL A 108 -2.94 0.42 -13.17
C VAL A 108 -3.67 0.61 -11.83
N LEU A 109 -3.87 -0.48 -11.08
CA LEU A 109 -4.51 -0.42 -9.77
C LEU A 109 -3.72 0.43 -8.78
N TYR A 110 -2.40 0.22 -8.71
CA TYR A 110 -1.50 0.97 -7.83
C TYR A 110 -1.57 2.47 -8.11
N ARG A 111 -1.49 2.87 -9.38
CA ARG A 111 -1.57 4.27 -9.82
C ARG A 111 -2.90 4.91 -9.44
N LYS A 112 -4.00 4.20 -9.70
CA LYS A 112 -5.34 4.67 -9.41
C LYS A 112 -5.61 4.81 -7.91
N ARG A 113 -5.15 3.85 -7.11
CA ARG A 113 -5.52 3.72 -5.71
C ARG A 113 -4.53 4.39 -4.76
N PHE A 114 -3.23 4.20 -4.99
CA PHE A 114 -2.21 4.63 -4.04
C PHE A 114 -1.40 5.85 -4.47
N LEU A 115 -1.53 6.26 -5.73
CA LEU A 115 -0.90 7.46 -6.29
C LEU A 115 -1.94 8.38 -6.94
N PRO A 116 -3.04 8.73 -6.29
CA PRO A 116 -4.00 9.66 -6.88
C PRO A 116 -3.29 10.97 -7.21
N GLN A 117 -3.69 11.61 -8.29
CA GLN A 117 -3.11 12.87 -8.74
C GLN A 117 -3.57 14.09 -7.94
N ASN A 118 -4.40 13.87 -6.93
CA ASN A 118 -5.19 14.92 -6.33
C ASN A 118 -4.65 15.44 -5.02
N GLU A 119 -5.15 16.60 -4.72
CA GLU A 119 -4.94 17.49 -3.61
C GLU A 119 -4.83 16.78 -2.27
N LYS A 120 -4.01 17.33 -1.40
CA LYS A 120 -3.91 16.90 -0.01
C LYS A 120 -5.30 16.94 0.63
N SER A 121 -5.69 15.86 1.28
CA SER A 121 -6.95 15.79 2.02
C SER A 121 -6.98 16.84 3.13
N LEU A 122 -8.07 17.61 3.22
CA LEU A 122 -8.30 18.51 4.34
C LEU A 122 -8.48 17.78 5.67
N ALA A 123 -8.82 16.48 5.60
CA ALA A 123 -8.93 15.60 6.75
C ALA A 123 -7.60 14.94 7.14
N ALA A 124 -6.50 15.22 6.43
CA ALA A 124 -5.19 14.65 6.77
C ALA A 124 -4.76 15.04 8.19
N GLY A 125 -4.57 14.03 9.06
CA GLY A 125 -4.22 14.22 10.47
C GLY A 125 -5.34 14.80 11.34
N ALA A 126 -6.59 14.87 10.84
CA ALA A 126 -7.74 15.28 11.62
C ALA A 126 -8.02 14.29 12.75
N LYS A 127 -8.51 14.80 13.87
CA LYS A 127 -8.88 13.97 15.00
C LYS A 127 -10.14 13.18 14.69
N VAL A 128 -10.10 11.87 14.98
CA VAL A 128 -11.27 11.00 14.89
C VAL A 128 -11.85 10.75 16.28
N GLU A 129 -13.13 11.04 16.44
CA GLU A 129 -13.90 10.67 17.62
C GLU A 129 -14.86 9.54 17.26
N TRP A 130 -14.60 8.34 17.80
CA TRP A 130 -15.41 7.17 17.55
C TRP A 130 -16.66 7.15 18.45
N ILE A 131 -17.83 7.34 17.88
CA ILE A 131 -19.11 7.09 18.56
C ILE A 131 -19.34 5.58 18.58
N SER A 132 -19.12 4.92 17.46
CA SER A 132 -19.09 3.46 17.35
C SER A 132 -17.64 3.02 17.04
N LYS A 133 -16.94 2.47 18.04
CA LYS A 133 -15.55 2.02 17.86
C LYS A 133 -15.47 0.85 16.89
N PRO A 134 -14.49 0.83 15.97
CA PRO A 134 -14.23 -0.31 15.11
C PRO A 134 -13.80 -1.54 15.94
N GLU A 135 -13.98 -2.73 15.38
CA GLU A 135 -13.50 -3.96 16.00
C GLU A 135 -11.97 -4.00 16.01
N ALA A 136 -11.40 -4.27 17.20
CA ALA A 136 -9.94 -4.25 17.40
C ALA A 136 -9.17 -5.17 16.45
N LYS A 137 -9.77 -6.28 16.01
CA LYS A 137 -9.16 -7.23 15.08
C LYS A 137 -9.00 -6.69 13.65
N TYR A 138 -9.73 -5.63 13.28
CA TYR A 138 -9.65 -4.99 11.95
C TYR A 138 -8.89 -3.66 11.98
N GLN A 139 -8.68 -3.11 13.16
CA GLN A 139 -7.94 -1.88 13.33
C GLN A 139 -6.43 -2.18 13.27
N THR A 140 -5.88 -2.12 12.08
CA THR A 140 -4.44 -2.36 11.85
C THR A 140 -3.58 -1.14 12.14
N ILE A 141 -4.18 0.04 12.24
CA ILE A 141 -3.56 1.34 12.46
C ILE A 141 -4.27 2.03 13.62
N ALA A 142 -3.60 2.95 14.29
CA ALA A 142 -4.10 3.75 15.40
C ALA A 142 -5.37 4.57 15.05
N ASP A 143 -5.80 5.44 15.96
CA ASP A 143 -7.02 6.24 15.82
C ASP A 143 -7.04 7.16 14.59
N GLU A 144 -5.90 7.36 13.92
CA GLU A 144 -5.75 8.16 12.70
C GLU A 144 -6.06 7.41 11.40
N ALA A 145 -6.47 6.13 11.47
CA ALA A 145 -6.64 5.27 10.28
C ALA A 145 -7.58 5.82 9.18
N LEU A 146 -8.46 6.76 9.51
CA LEU A 146 -9.32 7.43 8.54
C LEU A 146 -8.71 8.72 7.98
N THR A 147 -7.59 9.19 8.53
CA THR A 147 -7.01 10.51 8.26
C THR A 147 -5.51 10.48 7.97
N ASP A 148 -4.92 9.30 7.82
CA ASP A 148 -3.50 9.07 7.57
C ASP A 148 -3.10 9.21 6.10
N GLU A 149 -4.04 9.56 5.21
CA GLU A 149 -3.85 9.62 3.75
C GLU A 149 -3.47 8.28 3.09
N LEU A 150 -3.67 7.16 3.78
CA LEU A 150 -3.45 5.83 3.24
C LEU A 150 -4.76 5.21 2.75
N TYR A 151 -4.71 4.60 1.59
CA TYR A 151 -5.82 3.82 1.07
C TYR A 151 -5.68 2.37 1.52
N GLY A 152 -6.77 1.77 1.95
CA GLY A 152 -6.81 0.36 2.26
C GLY A 152 -6.43 -0.52 1.07
N GLY A 153 -5.87 -1.68 1.33
CA GLY A 153 -5.51 -2.65 0.31
C GLY A 153 -6.70 -3.36 -0.32
N THR A 154 -6.43 -4.44 -1.02
CA THR A 154 -7.47 -5.24 -1.70
C THR A 154 -8.07 -6.31 -0.81
N THR A 155 -7.55 -6.48 0.40
CA THR A 155 -8.02 -7.45 1.40
C THR A 155 -8.28 -6.76 2.73
N TYR A 156 -9.16 -7.32 3.54
CA TYR A 156 -9.56 -6.76 4.83
C TYR A 156 -8.43 -6.65 5.87
N VAL A 157 -7.32 -7.33 5.66
CA VAL A 157 -6.14 -7.27 6.54
C VAL A 157 -5.20 -6.10 6.24
N GLU A 158 -5.49 -5.29 5.22
CA GLU A 158 -4.60 -4.25 4.71
C GLU A 158 -5.17 -2.85 4.92
N SER A 159 -4.89 -2.23 6.08
CA SER A 159 -5.23 -0.82 6.36
C SER A 159 -6.72 -0.51 6.27
N TRP A 160 -7.54 -1.36 6.86
CA TRP A 160 -8.98 -1.15 6.99
C TRP A 160 -9.41 -1.12 8.45
N VAL A 161 -10.45 -0.36 8.72
CA VAL A 161 -11.24 -0.46 9.95
C VAL A 161 -12.56 -1.12 9.64
N GLY A 162 -13.12 -1.88 10.57
CA GLY A 162 -14.34 -2.64 10.33
C GLY A 162 -15.24 -2.76 11.55
N TRP A 163 -16.52 -2.95 11.29
CA TRP A 163 -17.57 -3.15 12.29
C TRP A 163 -18.32 -4.45 12.00
N GLU A 164 -18.75 -5.14 13.02
CA GLU A 164 -19.52 -6.38 12.93
C GLU A 164 -20.90 -6.21 13.52
N GLY A 165 -21.94 -6.43 12.69
CA GLY A 165 -23.35 -6.47 13.13
C GLY A 165 -23.89 -5.15 13.69
N ARG A 166 -23.24 -4.03 13.42
CA ARG A 166 -23.64 -2.69 13.87
C ARG A 166 -23.19 -1.62 12.89
N ASP A 167 -23.78 -0.44 13.00
CA ASP A 167 -23.45 0.70 12.19
C ASP A 167 -22.13 1.36 12.64
N ALA A 168 -21.41 1.92 11.68
CA ALA A 168 -20.23 2.75 11.90
C ALA A 168 -20.66 4.20 12.11
N GLU A 169 -20.19 4.84 13.16
CA GLU A 169 -20.44 6.24 13.43
C GLU A 169 -19.22 6.90 14.08
N PHE A 170 -18.79 8.02 13.51
CA PHE A 170 -17.63 8.77 13.99
C PHE A 170 -17.70 10.24 13.57
N ILE A 171 -16.95 11.09 14.25
CA ILE A 171 -16.79 12.51 13.96
C ILE A 171 -15.34 12.75 13.51
N LEU A 172 -15.18 13.50 12.42
CA LEU A 172 -13.89 14.05 12.00
C LEU A 172 -13.85 15.52 12.39
N ASP A 173 -12.95 15.85 13.30
CA ASP A 173 -12.70 17.23 13.71
C ASP A 173 -11.54 17.80 12.88
N LEU A 174 -11.86 18.74 11.99
CA LEU A 174 -10.88 19.40 11.13
C LEU A 174 -10.05 20.47 11.86
N GLY A 175 -10.36 20.73 13.15
CA GLY A 175 -9.64 21.66 14.01
C GLY A 175 -9.94 23.14 13.75
N GLU A 176 -10.45 23.47 12.58
CA GLU A 176 -10.83 24.83 12.18
C GLU A 176 -11.90 24.77 11.08
N GLU A 177 -12.59 25.88 10.86
CA GLU A 177 -13.56 25.99 9.76
C GLU A 177 -12.84 25.91 8.40
N LYS A 178 -13.25 24.92 7.57
CA LYS A 178 -12.66 24.65 6.26
C LYS A 178 -13.76 24.56 5.20
N SER A 179 -13.52 25.19 4.07
CA SER A 179 -14.39 25.06 2.90
C SER A 179 -13.96 23.85 2.05
N PHE A 180 -14.90 22.97 1.73
CA PHE A 180 -14.66 21.83 0.84
C PHE A 180 -15.89 21.63 -0.06
N SER A 181 -15.66 20.99 -1.21
CA SER A 181 -16.70 20.69 -2.21
C SER A 181 -16.96 19.20 -2.37
N ARG A 182 -16.15 18.35 -1.74
CA ARG A 182 -16.24 16.89 -1.93
C ARG A 182 -15.83 16.15 -0.68
N ILE A 183 -16.58 15.08 -0.37
CA ILE A 183 -16.23 14.07 0.62
C ILE A 183 -16.05 12.76 -0.12
N GLU A 184 -14.95 12.06 0.13
CA GLU A 184 -14.67 10.73 -0.40
C GLU A 184 -14.44 9.77 0.75
N THR A 185 -15.08 8.61 0.69
CA THR A 185 -14.89 7.51 1.63
C THR A 185 -14.74 6.22 0.85
N ASP A 186 -13.70 5.47 1.15
CA ASP A 186 -13.43 4.18 0.50
C ASP A 186 -14.05 3.02 1.31
N PHE A 187 -14.55 2.01 0.62
CA PHE A 187 -15.17 0.83 1.21
C PHE A 187 -14.63 -0.43 0.55
N LEU A 188 -14.27 -1.41 1.36
CA LEU A 188 -13.89 -2.73 0.86
C LEU A 188 -15.13 -3.60 0.62
N HIS A 189 -15.16 -4.27 -0.53
CA HIS A 189 -16.11 -5.32 -0.84
C HIS A 189 -15.39 -6.63 -1.09
N GLN A 190 -15.49 -7.57 -0.15
CA GLN A 190 -14.82 -8.87 -0.24
C GLN A 190 -15.76 -9.98 0.26
N LEU A 191 -16.65 -10.44 -0.63
CA LEU A 191 -17.70 -11.41 -0.28
C LEU A 191 -17.16 -12.71 0.33
N GLY A 192 -16.04 -13.21 -0.16
CA GLY A 192 -15.40 -14.43 0.37
C GLY A 192 -14.95 -14.32 1.83
N ALA A 193 -14.79 -13.10 2.34
CA ALA A 193 -14.46 -12.80 3.73
C ALA A 193 -15.64 -12.17 4.50
N TRP A 194 -16.87 -12.21 3.94
CA TRP A 194 -18.08 -11.62 4.53
C TRP A 194 -17.98 -10.10 4.76
N VAL A 195 -17.11 -9.41 3.97
CA VAL A 195 -17.02 -7.96 3.99
C VAL A 195 -17.98 -7.38 2.97
N LEU A 196 -18.97 -6.68 3.46
CA LEU A 196 -20.08 -6.13 2.67
C LEU A 196 -19.98 -4.61 2.60
N LEU A 197 -20.50 -4.04 1.51
CA LEU A 197 -20.67 -2.59 1.42
C LEU A 197 -21.79 -2.13 2.37
N PRO A 198 -21.70 -0.90 2.92
CA PRO A 198 -22.78 -0.32 3.69
C PRO A 198 -24.02 -0.13 2.80
N LYS A 199 -25.20 -0.26 3.37
CA LYS A 199 -26.48 -0.01 2.67
C LYS A 199 -26.64 1.47 2.30
N SER A 200 -26.18 2.35 3.16
CA SER A 200 -26.21 3.81 3.00
C SER A 200 -25.07 4.45 3.75
N VAL A 201 -24.68 5.63 3.31
CA VAL A 201 -23.72 6.51 3.99
C VAL A 201 -24.36 7.87 4.10
N THR A 202 -24.34 8.46 5.31
CA THR A 202 -24.88 9.79 5.55
C THR A 202 -23.78 10.66 6.14
N TYR A 203 -23.61 11.84 5.57
CA TYR A 203 -22.66 12.84 6.05
C TYR A 203 -23.42 14.01 6.68
N PHE A 204 -22.99 14.41 7.85
CA PHE A 204 -23.42 15.62 8.52
C PHE A 204 -22.26 16.60 8.56
N VAL A 205 -22.54 17.86 8.32
CA VAL A 205 -21.56 18.95 8.38
C VAL A 205 -22.03 19.96 9.42
N SER A 206 -21.17 20.24 10.40
CA SER A 206 -21.42 21.33 11.33
C SER A 206 -20.87 22.64 10.74
N SER A 207 -21.63 23.71 10.93
CA SER A 207 -21.19 25.09 10.68
C SER A 207 -20.66 25.70 11.97
#